data_4e29eaa64021446363ff5165471c3172
#
_entry.id   4e29eaa64021446363ff5165471c3172
#
_cell.length_a   1.000
_cell.length_b   1.000
_cell.length_c   1.000
_cell.angle_alpha   90.00
_cell.angle_beta   90.00
_cell.angle_gamma   90.00
#
_symmetry.space_group_name_H-M   'P 1'
#
loop_
_entity.id
_entity.type
_entity.pdbx_description
1 polymer ?
#
loop_
_entity_poly.entity_id
_entity_poly.type
_entity_poly.pdbx_seq_one_letter_code
_entity_poly.pdbx_strand_id
1 'polypeptide(L)'
;MRFEQMTIKLQEAFSNAQSFCAREGHPSIESEHLLLSLIRDADGIALVLIKKIGVDPNAVAVRLEEAVKKYPRVSGGGKVYISDTLSEVGVKAEEEARKMQDEFLSAEHFLLALSNHKKTKGIFKSFGLTHEALLKSLQSLRGSQRVTDQDPESKFQVLDKYCVDLTKSARAGKLDPVI
;
A
#
# COMPACT_ATOMS: atom_id res chain seq x y z
N MET A 1 7.99 11.01 11.39
CA MET A 1 8.03 9.58 10.96
C MET A 1 9.31 8.92 11.45
N ARG A 2 9.22 7.83 12.16
CA ARG A 2 10.37 7.03 12.62
C ARG A 2 10.46 5.79 11.75
N PHE A 3 11.48 5.69 10.91
CA PHE A 3 11.68 4.53 10.02
C PHE A 3 11.80 3.21 10.79
N GLU A 4 12.37 3.25 12.00
CA GLU A 4 12.52 2.09 12.88
C GLU A 4 11.18 1.46 13.32
N GLN A 5 10.10 2.24 13.27
CA GLN A 5 8.75 1.79 13.59
C GLN A 5 7.93 1.37 12.35
N MET A 6 8.57 1.32 11.19
CA MET A 6 7.95 0.86 9.94
C MET A 6 8.22 -0.61 9.70
N THR A 7 7.26 -1.29 9.07
CA THR A 7 7.48 -2.64 8.54
C THR A 7 8.54 -2.62 7.45
N ILE A 8 9.19 -3.77 7.23
CA ILE A 8 10.23 -3.92 6.19
C ILE A 8 9.66 -3.54 4.82
N LYS A 9 8.46 -4.00 4.49
CA LYS A 9 7.77 -3.69 3.23
C LYS A 9 7.53 -2.19 3.04
N LEU A 10 7.14 -1.49 4.09
CA LEU A 10 6.97 -0.04 4.00
C LEU A 10 8.30 0.68 3.81
N GLN A 11 9.36 0.26 4.49
CA GLN A 11 10.72 0.81 4.29
C GLN A 11 11.20 0.59 2.86
N GLU A 12 10.99 -0.61 2.30
CA GLU A 12 11.28 -0.92 0.89
C GLU A 12 10.51 -0.01 -0.07
N ALA A 13 9.20 0.23 0.21
CA ALA A 13 8.40 1.13 -0.60
C ALA A 13 8.93 2.56 -0.62
N PHE A 14 9.39 3.10 0.52
CA PHE A 14 10.05 4.40 0.59
C PHE A 14 11.38 4.42 -0.17
N SER A 15 12.21 3.38 -0.02
CA SER A 15 13.47 3.24 -0.74
C SER A 15 13.27 3.19 -2.27
N ASN A 16 12.27 2.44 -2.72
CA ASN A 16 11.89 2.34 -4.13
C ASN A 16 11.38 3.69 -4.67
N ALA A 17 10.54 4.40 -3.90
CA ALA A 17 10.06 5.73 -4.25
C ALA A 17 11.21 6.74 -4.35
N GLN A 18 12.18 6.69 -3.42
CA GLN A 18 13.37 7.53 -3.44
C GLN A 18 14.24 7.25 -4.67
N SER A 19 14.48 5.99 -4.97
CA SER A 19 15.26 5.57 -6.15
C SER A 19 14.57 5.99 -7.45
N PHE A 20 13.24 5.90 -7.51
CA PHE A 20 12.45 6.38 -8.63
C PHE A 20 12.61 7.91 -8.80
N CYS A 21 12.44 8.69 -7.72
CA CYS A 21 12.60 10.14 -7.76
C CYS A 21 14.00 10.54 -8.21
N ALA A 22 15.05 9.89 -7.69
CA ALA A 22 16.42 10.17 -8.08
C ALA A 22 16.66 9.92 -9.58
N ARG A 23 16.15 8.82 -10.11
CA ARG A 23 16.26 8.47 -11.52
C ARG A 23 15.51 9.46 -12.43
N GLU A 24 14.32 9.88 -12.02
CA GLU A 24 13.48 10.81 -12.80
C GLU A 24 13.86 12.28 -12.61
N GLY A 25 14.79 12.59 -11.70
CA GLY A 25 15.20 13.95 -11.38
C GLY A 25 14.20 14.71 -10.52
N HIS A 26 13.32 14.02 -9.78
CA HIS A 26 12.38 14.68 -8.87
C HIS A 26 13.07 15.02 -7.54
N PRO A 27 12.93 16.26 -7.05
CA PRO A 27 13.64 16.70 -5.84
C PRO A 27 13.05 16.13 -4.55
N SER A 28 11.80 15.65 -4.58
CA SER A 28 11.10 15.14 -3.41
C SER A 28 10.23 13.94 -3.69
N ILE A 29 10.07 13.10 -2.67
CA ILE A 29 9.08 12.01 -2.67
C ILE A 29 7.73 12.63 -2.31
N GLU A 30 6.81 12.62 -3.25
CA GLU A 30 5.43 13.05 -3.08
C GLU A 30 4.52 11.83 -2.78
N SER A 31 3.28 12.11 -2.38
CA SER A 31 2.28 11.09 -2.08
C SER A 31 2.06 10.10 -3.22
N GLU A 32 2.08 10.58 -4.47
CA GLU A 32 1.89 9.76 -5.66
C GLU A 32 3.08 8.84 -5.93
N HIS A 33 4.31 9.26 -5.60
CA HIS A 33 5.50 8.42 -5.73
C HIS A 33 5.43 7.22 -4.77
N LEU A 34 5.08 7.48 -3.50
CA LEU A 34 4.94 6.41 -2.52
C LEU A 34 3.78 5.47 -2.88
N LEU A 35 2.63 6.02 -3.28
CA LEU A 35 1.47 5.21 -3.68
C LEU A 35 1.81 4.32 -4.89
N LEU A 36 2.52 4.85 -5.88
CA LEU A 36 2.97 4.08 -7.04
C LEU A 36 3.90 2.94 -6.62
N SER A 37 4.83 3.21 -5.69
CA SER A 37 5.73 2.18 -5.15
C SER A 37 4.98 1.07 -4.42
N LEU A 38 3.97 1.43 -3.58
CA LEU A 38 3.14 0.47 -2.86
C LEU A 38 2.32 -0.42 -3.82
N ILE A 39 1.79 0.14 -4.90
CA ILE A 39 0.97 -0.62 -5.87
C ILE A 39 1.84 -1.54 -6.75
N ARG A 40 3.07 -1.14 -7.02
CA ARG A 40 4.02 -1.94 -7.83
C ARG A 40 4.70 -3.06 -7.07
N ASP A 41 4.59 -3.12 -5.76
CA ASP A 41 5.08 -4.25 -4.99
C ASP A 41 4.19 -5.48 -5.27
N ALA A 42 4.75 -6.46 -5.99
CA ALA A 42 4.05 -7.67 -6.42
C ALA A 42 3.52 -8.50 -5.24
N ASP A 43 4.24 -8.46 -4.12
CA ASP A 43 3.89 -9.14 -2.86
C ASP A 43 3.29 -8.18 -1.82
N GLY A 44 3.03 -6.93 -2.20
CA GLY A 44 2.54 -5.88 -1.30
C GLY A 44 1.05 -5.99 -1.00
N ILE A 45 0.68 -5.69 0.25
CA ILE A 45 -0.71 -5.70 0.71
C ILE A 45 -1.59 -4.71 -0.07
N ALA A 46 -1.03 -3.59 -0.55
CA ALA A 46 -1.75 -2.60 -1.34
C ALA A 46 -2.33 -3.20 -2.63
N LEU A 47 -1.53 -4.01 -3.34
CA LEU A 47 -1.96 -4.70 -4.55
C LEU A 47 -3.07 -5.72 -4.25
N VAL A 48 -2.94 -6.47 -3.15
CA VAL A 48 -3.95 -7.46 -2.72
C VAL A 48 -5.28 -6.77 -2.40
N LEU A 49 -5.26 -5.66 -1.65
CA LEU A 49 -6.47 -4.91 -1.28
C LEU A 49 -7.19 -4.33 -2.50
N ILE A 50 -6.46 -3.73 -3.44
CA ILE A 50 -7.01 -3.14 -4.65
C ILE A 50 -7.67 -4.23 -5.53
N LYS A 51 -7.00 -5.36 -5.72
CA LYS A 51 -7.57 -6.51 -6.45
C LYS A 51 -8.81 -7.08 -5.77
N LYS A 52 -8.82 -7.16 -4.44
CA LYS A 52 -9.96 -7.68 -3.67
C LYS A 52 -11.21 -6.79 -3.80
N ILE A 53 -11.02 -5.49 -4.00
CA ILE A 53 -12.11 -4.55 -4.29
C ILE A 53 -12.62 -4.70 -5.73
N GLY A 54 -11.89 -5.39 -6.60
CA GLY A 54 -12.24 -5.61 -8.01
C GLY A 54 -11.67 -4.57 -8.96
N VAL A 55 -10.67 -3.81 -8.53
CA VAL A 55 -9.99 -2.80 -9.35
C VAL A 55 -8.69 -3.38 -9.91
N ASP A 56 -8.38 -3.05 -11.17
CA ASP A 56 -7.10 -3.38 -11.79
C ASP A 56 -5.99 -2.44 -11.24
N PRO A 57 -4.99 -2.96 -10.50
CA PRO A 57 -3.90 -2.16 -9.98
C PRO A 57 -3.07 -1.48 -11.09
N ASN A 58 -2.97 -2.09 -12.29
CA ASN A 58 -2.24 -1.50 -13.39
C ASN A 58 -2.91 -0.22 -13.90
N ALA A 59 -4.24 -0.19 -13.94
CA ALA A 59 -4.97 1.03 -14.31
C ALA A 59 -4.71 2.17 -13.32
N VAL A 60 -4.65 1.87 -12.03
CA VAL A 60 -4.30 2.85 -10.98
C VAL A 60 -2.85 3.31 -11.14
N ALA A 61 -1.91 2.37 -11.38
CA ALA A 61 -0.51 2.70 -11.58
C ALA A 61 -0.28 3.61 -12.79
N VAL A 62 -0.92 3.35 -13.93
CA VAL A 62 -0.85 4.20 -15.12
C VAL A 62 -1.31 5.63 -14.80
N ARG A 63 -2.42 5.76 -14.05
CA ARG A 63 -2.94 7.08 -13.68
C ARG A 63 -2.00 7.84 -12.72
N LEU A 64 -1.32 7.11 -11.83
CA LEU A 64 -0.29 7.68 -10.96
C LEU A 64 0.95 8.11 -11.74
N GLU A 65 1.40 7.33 -12.72
CA GLU A 65 2.51 7.70 -13.60
C GLU A 65 2.24 8.97 -14.37
N GLU A 66 1.02 9.17 -14.86
CA GLU A 66 0.61 10.43 -15.50
C GLU A 66 0.66 11.62 -14.52
N ALA A 67 0.30 11.40 -13.26
CA ALA A 67 0.39 12.44 -12.24
C ALA A 67 1.84 12.77 -11.88
N VAL A 68 2.68 11.74 -11.72
CA VAL A 68 4.09 11.87 -11.39
C VAL A 68 4.89 12.58 -12.49
N LYS A 69 4.58 12.33 -13.77
CA LYS A 69 5.24 13.00 -14.91
C LYS A 69 5.09 14.54 -14.89
N LYS A 70 4.13 15.07 -14.16
CA LYS A 70 3.88 16.52 -14.04
C LYS A 70 4.77 17.22 -13.01
N TYR A 71 5.48 16.46 -12.20
CA TYR A 71 6.39 17.05 -11.21
C TYR A 71 7.63 17.65 -11.89
N PRO A 72 8.15 18.76 -11.33
CA PRO A 72 9.33 19.41 -11.88
C PRO A 72 10.55 18.48 -11.75
N ARG A 73 11.41 18.54 -12.76
CA ARG A 73 12.70 17.83 -12.77
C ARG A 73 13.83 18.82 -12.52
N VAL A 74 14.77 18.43 -11.68
CA VAL A 74 15.98 19.21 -11.41
C VAL A 74 17.20 18.49 -11.98
N SER A 75 18.07 19.26 -12.62
CA SER A 75 19.37 18.76 -13.10
C SER A 75 20.41 18.96 -12.00
N GLY A 76 21.26 17.94 -11.74
CA GLY A 76 22.40 18.11 -10.84
C GLY A 76 22.49 17.18 -9.64
N GLY A 77 21.68 16.12 -9.57
CA GLY A 77 21.92 15.01 -8.62
C GLY A 77 21.88 15.40 -7.14
N GLY A 78 20.83 16.10 -6.69
CA GLY A 78 20.64 16.45 -5.28
C GLY A 78 20.09 15.30 -4.43
N LYS A 79 20.11 15.46 -3.11
CA LYS A 79 19.40 14.55 -2.20
C LYS A 79 17.90 14.66 -2.44
N VAL A 80 17.22 13.52 -2.50
CA VAL A 80 15.76 13.45 -2.57
C VAL A 80 15.20 13.55 -1.16
N TYR A 81 14.28 14.48 -0.93
CA TYR A 81 13.65 14.72 0.36
C TYR A 81 12.23 14.14 0.40
N ILE A 82 11.71 13.92 1.60
CA ILE A 82 10.28 13.65 1.79
C ILE A 82 9.55 14.99 1.78
N SER A 83 8.52 15.15 0.95
CA SER A 83 7.73 16.38 0.90
C SER A 83 6.93 16.60 2.18
N ASP A 84 6.61 17.87 2.49
CA ASP A 84 5.75 18.21 3.63
C ASP A 84 4.38 17.53 3.51
N THR A 85 3.85 17.48 2.30
CA THR A 85 2.60 16.78 1.99
C THR A 85 2.64 15.29 2.31
N LEU A 86 3.72 14.60 2.01
CA LEU A 86 3.89 13.21 2.37
C LEU A 86 4.13 13.03 3.88
N SER A 87 4.76 14.00 4.52
CA SER A 87 4.91 14.02 5.98
C SER A 87 3.54 14.15 6.67
N GLU A 88 2.62 14.98 6.15
CA GLU A 88 1.22 15.07 6.62
C GLU A 88 0.49 13.72 6.48
N VAL A 89 0.72 12.99 5.38
CA VAL A 89 0.17 11.63 5.19
C VAL A 89 0.72 10.68 6.24
N GLY A 90 2.02 10.78 6.56
CA GLY A 90 2.65 9.96 7.58
C GLY A 90 1.99 10.12 8.96
N VAL A 91 1.67 11.35 9.36
CA VAL A 91 0.93 11.61 10.62
C VAL A 91 -0.44 10.93 10.61
N LYS A 92 -1.16 11.01 9.49
CA LYS A 92 -2.46 10.34 9.35
C LYS A 92 -2.35 8.81 9.34
N ALA A 93 -1.30 8.27 8.72
CA ALA A 93 -1.03 6.84 8.75
C ALA A 93 -0.73 6.33 10.18
N GLU A 94 -0.01 7.13 10.99
CA GLU A 94 0.20 6.83 12.41
C GLU A 94 -1.12 6.87 13.21
N GLU A 95 -2.08 7.74 12.84
CA GLU A 95 -3.43 7.74 13.42
C GLU A 95 -4.22 6.47 13.07
N GLU A 96 -4.14 6.01 11.80
CA GLU A 96 -4.76 4.74 11.38
C GLU A 96 -4.17 3.54 12.15
N ALA A 97 -2.83 3.47 12.27
CA ALA A 97 -2.16 2.42 13.05
C ALA A 97 -2.63 2.40 14.52
N ARG A 98 -2.75 3.57 15.16
CA ARG A 98 -3.27 3.67 16.54
C ARG A 98 -4.71 3.21 16.67
N LYS A 99 -5.58 3.55 15.71
CA LYS A 99 -6.98 3.07 15.70
C LYS A 99 -7.06 1.55 15.60
N MET A 100 -6.13 0.92 14.87
CA MET A 100 -6.05 -0.53 14.70
C MET A 100 -5.27 -1.20 15.83
N GLN A 101 -4.69 -0.42 16.76
CA GLN A 101 -3.85 -0.90 17.86
C GLN A 101 -2.61 -1.66 17.36
N ASP A 102 -2.08 -1.24 16.22
CA ASP A 102 -0.87 -1.79 15.62
C ASP A 102 0.37 -1.14 16.23
N GLU A 103 1.44 -1.94 16.44
CA GLU A 103 2.70 -1.48 17.03
C GLU A 103 3.64 -0.92 15.97
N PHE A 104 3.55 -1.42 14.75
CA PHE A 104 4.34 -0.98 13.61
C PHE A 104 3.48 -0.29 12.56
N LEU A 105 4.08 0.70 11.92
CA LEU A 105 3.50 1.43 10.80
C LEU A 105 3.74 0.63 9.52
N SER A 106 2.68 0.24 8.83
CA SER A 106 2.70 -0.63 7.66
C SER A 106 2.13 0.03 6.41
N ALA A 107 2.26 -0.66 5.28
CA ALA A 107 1.83 -0.19 3.96
C ALA A 107 0.31 0.11 3.91
N GLU A 108 -0.53 -0.69 4.59
CA GLU A 108 -1.97 -0.48 4.63
C GLU A 108 -2.37 0.80 5.35
N HIS A 109 -1.65 1.22 6.40
CA HIS A 109 -1.92 2.48 7.08
C HIS A 109 -1.68 3.67 6.15
N PHE A 110 -0.57 3.62 5.39
CA PHE A 110 -0.30 4.63 4.36
C PHE A 110 -1.34 4.60 3.24
N LEU A 111 -1.77 3.42 2.79
CA LEU A 111 -2.80 3.29 1.76
C LEU A 111 -4.12 3.94 2.20
N LEU A 112 -4.55 3.70 3.45
CA LEU A 112 -5.73 4.31 4.04
C LEU A 112 -5.60 5.83 4.16
N ALA A 113 -4.47 6.33 4.67
CA ALA A 113 -4.20 7.76 4.77
C ALA A 113 -4.17 8.45 3.40
N LEU A 114 -3.53 7.83 2.40
CA LEU A 114 -3.45 8.30 1.03
C LEU A 114 -4.83 8.37 0.35
N SER A 115 -5.74 7.44 0.66
CA SER A 115 -7.09 7.43 0.06
C SER A 115 -7.91 8.69 0.39
N ASN A 116 -7.63 9.34 1.51
CA ASN A 116 -8.28 10.58 1.95
C ASN A 116 -7.43 11.84 1.74
N HIS A 117 -6.18 11.70 1.28
CA HIS A 117 -5.28 12.83 1.12
C HIS A 117 -5.61 13.66 -0.13
N LYS A 118 -5.54 15.00 -0.02
CA LYS A 118 -5.95 15.96 -1.07
C LYS A 118 -5.34 15.70 -2.46
N LYS A 119 -4.09 15.24 -2.55
CA LYS A 119 -3.41 14.97 -3.83
C LYS A 119 -3.82 13.64 -4.47
N THR A 120 -4.10 12.62 -3.68
CA THR A 120 -4.37 11.25 -4.16
C THR A 120 -5.84 10.87 -4.14
N LYS A 121 -6.66 11.53 -3.31
CA LYS A 121 -8.11 11.25 -3.17
C LYS A 121 -8.87 11.23 -4.50
N GLY A 122 -8.54 12.14 -5.42
CA GLY A 122 -9.17 12.20 -6.74
C GLY A 122 -8.90 10.92 -7.55
N ILE A 123 -7.67 10.41 -7.51
CA ILE A 123 -7.27 9.17 -8.18
C ILE A 123 -8.01 7.99 -7.55
N PHE A 124 -7.95 7.85 -6.22
CA PHE A 124 -8.65 6.78 -5.51
C PHE A 124 -10.15 6.76 -5.83
N LYS A 125 -10.80 7.94 -5.79
CA LYS A 125 -12.24 8.09 -6.06
C LYS A 125 -12.61 7.68 -7.49
N SER A 126 -11.77 7.97 -8.49
CA SER A 126 -12.04 7.60 -9.89
C SER A 126 -12.07 6.08 -10.13
N PHE A 127 -11.48 5.30 -9.23
CA PHE A 127 -11.51 3.84 -9.24
C PHE A 127 -12.44 3.24 -8.19
N GLY A 128 -13.20 4.04 -7.45
CA GLY A 128 -14.04 3.53 -6.36
C GLY A 128 -13.28 3.04 -5.12
N LEU A 129 -11.99 3.32 -5.04
CA LEU A 129 -11.11 2.98 -3.92
C LEU A 129 -11.31 3.96 -2.77
N THR A 130 -12.47 3.89 -2.10
CA THR A 130 -12.73 4.75 -0.94
C THR A 130 -12.01 4.22 0.31
N HIS A 131 -11.78 5.10 1.29
CA HIS A 131 -11.23 4.71 2.59
C HIS A 131 -12.04 3.57 3.23
N GLU A 132 -13.36 3.65 3.16
CA GLU A 132 -14.26 2.64 3.71
C GLU A 132 -14.13 1.29 2.98
N ALA A 133 -14.06 1.29 1.65
CA ALA A 133 -13.87 0.07 0.86
C ALA A 133 -12.52 -0.60 1.17
N LEU A 134 -11.46 0.20 1.28
CA LEU A 134 -10.12 -0.27 1.65
C LEU A 134 -10.12 -0.84 3.07
N LEU A 135 -10.70 -0.14 4.04
CA LEU A 135 -10.78 -0.59 5.42
C LEU A 135 -11.56 -1.90 5.56
N LYS A 136 -12.71 -2.01 4.90
CA LYS A 136 -13.51 -3.24 4.87
C LYS A 136 -12.75 -4.41 4.24
N SER A 137 -12.05 -4.15 3.13
CA SER A 137 -11.22 -5.16 2.48
C SER A 137 -10.07 -5.62 3.38
N LEU A 138 -9.41 -4.68 4.08
CA LEU A 138 -8.35 -4.95 5.03
C LEU A 138 -8.85 -5.79 6.22
N GLN A 139 -9.97 -5.41 6.83
CA GLN A 139 -10.59 -6.17 7.91
C GLN A 139 -10.94 -7.60 7.49
N SER A 140 -11.45 -7.78 6.27
CA SER A 140 -11.74 -9.10 5.71
C SER A 140 -10.47 -9.93 5.45
N LEU A 141 -9.32 -9.29 5.24
CA LEU A 141 -8.03 -9.97 4.99
C LEU A 141 -7.32 -10.32 6.30
N ARG A 142 -7.25 -9.36 7.23
CA ARG A 142 -6.50 -9.48 8.49
C ARG A 142 -7.31 -10.14 9.62
N GLY A 143 -8.65 -10.08 9.57
CA GLY A 143 -9.49 -10.45 10.70
C GLY A 143 -9.15 -9.61 11.94
N SER A 144 -8.80 -10.26 13.05
CA SER A 144 -8.38 -9.62 14.31
C SER A 144 -6.85 -9.51 14.48
N GLN A 145 -6.08 -9.85 13.46
CA GLN A 145 -4.62 -9.83 13.56
C GLN A 145 -4.08 -8.40 13.59
N ARG A 146 -3.04 -8.16 14.38
CA ARG A 146 -2.37 -6.87 14.54
C ARG A 146 -0.96 -6.93 13.96
N VAL A 147 -0.44 -5.78 13.57
CA VAL A 147 0.95 -5.63 13.14
C VAL A 147 1.82 -5.43 14.38
N THR A 148 2.36 -6.52 14.91
CA THR A 148 3.17 -6.56 16.13
C THR A 148 4.65 -6.81 15.88
N ASP A 149 5.06 -6.94 14.61
CA ASP A 149 6.45 -7.09 14.20
C ASP A 149 6.73 -6.37 12.88
N GLN A 150 7.99 -6.36 12.47
CA GLN A 150 8.44 -5.64 11.27
C GLN A 150 8.17 -6.40 9.96
N ASP A 151 7.81 -7.69 10.01
CA ASP A 151 7.52 -8.51 8.82
C ASP A 151 6.16 -9.23 8.95
N PRO A 152 5.06 -8.48 9.10
CA PRO A 152 3.73 -9.05 9.23
C PRO A 152 3.23 -9.64 7.92
N GLU A 153 3.63 -9.07 6.78
CA GLU A 153 3.18 -9.46 5.44
C GLU A 153 3.60 -10.89 5.11
N SER A 154 4.78 -11.33 5.57
CA SER A 154 5.21 -12.72 5.40
C SER A 154 4.26 -13.70 6.09
N LYS A 155 3.67 -13.32 7.22
CA LYS A 155 2.71 -14.14 7.98
C LYS A 155 1.32 -14.15 7.33
N PHE A 156 0.85 -13.01 6.83
CA PHE A 156 -0.46 -12.91 6.17
C PHE A 156 -0.49 -13.67 4.83
N GLN A 157 0.60 -13.64 4.08
CA GLN A 157 0.68 -14.28 2.77
C GLN A 157 0.97 -15.78 2.82
N VAL A 158 1.56 -16.28 3.92
CA VAL A 158 1.86 -17.73 4.06
C VAL A 158 0.59 -18.56 3.94
N LEU A 159 -0.51 -18.14 4.57
CA LEU A 159 -1.78 -18.88 4.50
C LEU A 159 -2.35 -18.86 3.08
N ASP A 160 -2.33 -17.72 2.38
CA ASP A 160 -2.87 -17.63 1.02
C ASP A 160 -1.96 -18.27 -0.04
N LYS A 161 -0.64 -18.26 0.16
CA LYS A 161 0.33 -18.85 -0.78
C LYS A 161 0.52 -20.36 -0.60
N TYR A 162 0.41 -20.87 0.63
CA TYR A 162 0.75 -22.27 0.95
C TYR A 162 -0.41 -23.10 1.47
N CYS A 163 -1.56 -22.49 1.78
CA CYS A 163 -2.76 -23.18 2.24
C CYS A 163 -3.86 -23.10 1.18
N VAL A 164 -4.43 -24.25 0.84
CA VAL A 164 -5.65 -24.31 0.04
C VAL A 164 -6.84 -24.20 0.98
N ASP A 165 -7.69 -23.18 0.81
CA ASP A 165 -8.96 -23.09 1.51
C ASP A 165 -9.88 -24.24 1.06
N LEU A 166 -9.82 -25.33 1.84
CA LEU A 166 -10.61 -26.54 1.56
C LEU A 166 -12.12 -26.26 1.57
N THR A 167 -12.59 -25.31 2.39
CA THR A 167 -14.01 -24.92 2.44
C THR A 167 -14.42 -24.22 1.15
N LYS A 168 -13.57 -23.36 0.63
CA LYS A 168 -13.79 -22.66 -0.65
C LYS A 168 -13.70 -23.62 -1.82
N SER A 169 -12.76 -24.57 -1.78
CA SER A 169 -12.61 -25.61 -2.79
C SER A 169 -13.80 -26.59 -2.78
N ALA A 170 -14.31 -26.96 -1.62
CA ALA A 170 -15.50 -27.78 -1.46
C ALA A 170 -16.74 -27.11 -2.05
N ARG A 171 -16.96 -25.83 -1.71
CA ARG A 171 -18.08 -25.03 -2.26
C ARG A 171 -18.00 -24.85 -3.77
N ALA A 172 -16.80 -24.83 -4.33
CA ALA A 172 -16.55 -24.74 -5.78
C ALA A 172 -16.58 -26.09 -6.50
N GLY A 173 -16.86 -27.20 -5.79
CA GLY A 173 -16.89 -28.57 -6.36
C GLY A 173 -15.52 -29.09 -6.83
N LYS A 174 -14.42 -28.50 -6.28
CA LYS A 174 -13.05 -28.86 -6.67
C LYS A 174 -12.38 -29.89 -5.76
N LEU A 175 -13.09 -30.41 -4.79
CA LEU A 175 -12.61 -31.51 -3.94
C LEU A 175 -13.19 -32.82 -4.46
N ASP A 176 -12.33 -33.85 -4.55
CA ASP A 176 -12.79 -35.21 -4.83
C ASP A 176 -13.72 -35.67 -3.70
N PRO A 177 -14.83 -36.35 -4.03
CA PRO A 177 -15.70 -36.89 -3.00
C PRO A 177 -14.94 -37.91 -2.17
N VAL A 178 -14.82 -37.65 -0.88
CA VAL A 178 -14.26 -38.59 0.09
C VAL A 178 -15.38 -39.55 0.50
N ILE A 179 -15.18 -40.81 0.22
CA ILE A 179 -16.06 -41.90 0.67
C ILE A 179 -15.58 -42.35 2.06
#